data_deabc249a3163613f41612927d2313cd
#
_entry.id   deabc249a3163613f41612927d2313cd
#
_cell.length_a   1.000
_cell.length_b   1.000
_cell.length_c   1.000
_cell.angle_alpha   90.00
_cell.angle_beta   90.00
_cell.angle_gamma   90.00
#
_symmetry.space_group_name_H-M   'P 1'
#
loop_
_entity.id
_entity.type
_entity.pdbx_description
1 polymer ?
#
loop_
_entity_poly.entity_id
_entity_poly.type
_entity_poly.pdbx_seq_one_letter_code
_entity_poly.pdbx_strand_id
1 'polypeptide(L)'
;MLSRFSRWLDARRRDRALRSFPIPDPLWDDTLARLPFLATLSAADLARLREMTSCFLAEKSFSTAHELELTEAMTVGIAVQACLPVLNLGLDLYRGWVGVVVYPGEFVIRKTVEDHDGVVHEVEQDASGEAWQGGPVILSWEDVQMSDGSDAYNVVIHEFAHKIDMISGEADGHPPLFRRLHAPHLDATRWENVFDHAYDRFCDRVDAVPDRAWARFERNSLIDPYAADHPSEFFAVCSEALFVRPSAFEAEFPELYRLLAHYYRQDPAGTGALAELPAV
;
A
#
# COMPACT_ATOMS: atom_id res chain seq x y z
N MET A 1 6.85 8.37 33.37
CA MET A 1 5.71 9.32 33.37
C MET A 1 5.28 9.73 31.96
N LEU A 2 6.21 10.05 31.08
CA LEU A 2 5.94 10.45 29.67
C LEU A 2 5.07 9.44 28.90
N SER A 3 5.29 8.12 29.08
CA SER A 3 4.54 7.07 28.34
C SER A 3 3.04 6.94 28.73
N ARG A 4 2.64 7.36 29.93
CA ARG A 4 1.23 7.35 30.37
C ARG A 4 0.49 8.59 29.85
N PHE A 5 1.19 9.71 29.77
CA PHE A 5 0.64 10.96 29.26
C PHE A 5 0.45 10.91 27.75
N SER A 6 1.42 10.37 27.00
CA SER A 6 1.27 10.19 25.55
C SER A 6 0.10 9.25 25.23
N ARG A 7 -0.01 8.10 25.89
CA ARG A 7 -1.15 7.17 25.71
C ARG A 7 -2.51 7.81 26.00
N TRP A 8 -2.58 8.68 27.00
CA TRP A 8 -3.80 9.41 27.34
C TRP A 8 -4.15 10.44 26.25
N LEU A 9 -3.16 11.15 25.67
CA LEU A 9 -3.38 12.06 24.55
C LEU A 9 -3.83 11.31 23.30
N ASP A 10 -3.22 10.17 23.00
CA ASP A 10 -3.57 9.33 21.86
C ASP A 10 -5.00 8.78 22.00
N ALA A 11 -5.38 8.32 23.20
CA ALA A 11 -6.76 7.90 23.48
C ALA A 11 -7.77 9.04 23.26
N ARG A 12 -7.45 10.26 23.74
CA ARG A 12 -8.33 11.42 23.53
C ARG A 12 -8.44 11.85 22.06
N ARG A 13 -7.33 11.76 21.29
CA ARG A 13 -7.35 12.04 19.84
C ARG A 13 -8.24 11.03 19.13
N ARG A 14 -8.07 9.74 19.45
CA ARG A 14 -8.91 8.66 18.93
C ARG A 14 -10.39 8.90 19.26
N ASP A 15 -10.74 9.14 20.53
CA ASP A 15 -12.12 9.39 20.94
C ASP A 15 -12.72 10.60 20.24
N ARG A 16 -11.92 11.65 19.99
CA ARG A 16 -12.36 12.82 19.22
C ARG A 16 -12.58 12.45 17.74
N ALA A 17 -11.68 11.71 17.13
CA ALA A 17 -11.80 11.27 15.74
C ALA A 17 -13.06 10.45 15.52
N LEU A 18 -13.31 9.45 16.38
CA LEU A 18 -14.50 8.60 16.32
C LEU A 18 -15.82 9.38 16.45
N ARG A 19 -15.83 10.48 17.22
CA ARG A 19 -17.00 11.36 17.32
C ARG A 19 -17.15 12.31 16.13
N SER A 20 -16.05 12.75 15.53
CA SER A 20 -16.06 13.73 14.44
C SER A 20 -16.27 13.08 13.07
N PHE A 21 -15.83 11.84 12.92
CA PHE A 21 -15.91 11.07 11.68
C PHE A 21 -16.45 9.66 11.97
N PRO A 22 -17.70 9.54 12.49
CA PRO A 22 -18.31 8.24 12.67
C PRO A 22 -18.62 7.64 11.31
N ILE A 23 -18.27 6.38 11.11
CA ILE A 23 -18.63 5.65 9.89
C ILE A 23 -19.92 4.89 10.22
N PRO A 24 -21.09 5.20 9.61
CA PRO A 24 -22.35 4.49 9.87
C PRO A 24 -22.25 3.01 9.43
N ASP A 25 -22.99 2.12 10.12
CA ASP A 25 -22.98 0.69 9.78
C ASP A 25 -23.36 0.41 8.31
N PRO A 26 -24.39 1.02 7.72
CA PRO A 26 -24.71 0.78 6.31
C PRO A 26 -23.56 1.16 5.38
N LEU A 27 -22.87 2.28 5.63
CA LEU A 27 -21.74 2.71 4.80
C LEU A 27 -20.53 1.78 4.97
N TRP A 28 -20.31 1.30 6.19
CA TRP A 28 -19.27 0.32 6.47
C TRP A 28 -19.52 -1.01 5.76
N ASP A 29 -20.74 -1.54 5.86
CA ASP A 29 -21.15 -2.80 5.24
C ASP A 29 -21.07 -2.71 3.71
N ASP A 30 -21.53 -1.59 3.10
CA ASP A 30 -21.40 -1.33 1.67
C ASP A 30 -19.92 -1.25 1.22
N THR A 31 -19.06 -0.66 2.07
CA THR A 31 -17.61 -0.60 1.80
C THR A 31 -16.99 -1.99 1.80
N LEU A 32 -17.29 -2.82 2.81
CA LEU A 32 -16.79 -4.19 2.88
C LEU A 32 -17.27 -5.06 1.71
N ALA A 33 -18.52 -4.86 1.27
CA ALA A 33 -19.06 -5.59 0.12
C ALA A 33 -18.34 -5.28 -1.19
N ARG A 34 -17.78 -4.07 -1.33
CA ARG A 34 -16.99 -3.66 -2.52
C ARG A 34 -15.52 -4.07 -2.44
N LEU A 35 -15.01 -4.42 -1.27
CA LEU A 35 -13.61 -4.78 -1.02
C LEU A 35 -13.52 -6.22 -0.48
N PRO A 36 -13.79 -7.23 -1.31
CA PRO A 36 -13.93 -8.62 -0.87
C PRO A 36 -12.66 -9.21 -0.25
N PHE A 37 -11.49 -8.67 -0.57
CA PHE A 37 -10.23 -9.08 0.05
C PHE A 37 -10.16 -8.79 1.56
N LEU A 38 -10.98 -7.87 2.07
CA LEU A 38 -11.10 -7.62 3.51
C LEU A 38 -11.81 -8.74 4.28
N ALA A 39 -12.49 -9.65 3.59
CA ALA A 39 -13.17 -10.79 4.22
C ALA A 39 -12.21 -11.78 4.90
N THR A 40 -10.92 -11.70 4.62
CA THR A 40 -9.88 -12.49 5.32
C THR A 40 -9.60 -12.01 6.74
N LEU A 41 -10.01 -10.77 7.08
CA LEU A 41 -9.77 -10.18 8.39
C LEU A 41 -10.73 -10.75 9.44
N SER A 42 -10.23 -10.91 10.67
CA SER A 42 -11.06 -11.24 11.81
C SER A 42 -12.03 -10.09 12.15
N ALA A 43 -13.14 -10.42 12.86
CA ALA A 43 -14.08 -9.39 13.33
C ALA A 43 -13.39 -8.33 14.22
N ALA A 44 -12.37 -8.73 14.99
CA ALA A 44 -11.60 -7.81 15.82
C ALA A 44 -10.72 -6.87 14.98
N ASP A 45 -10.11 -7.40 13.90
CA ASP A 45 -9.31 -6.61 12.98
C ASP A 45 -10.17 -5.65 12.15
N LEU A 46 -11.35 -6.09 11.69
CA LEU A 46 -12.33 -5.23 11.02
C LEU A 46 -12.79 -4.07 11.92
N ALA A 47 -13.08 -4.35 13.20
CA ALA A 47 -13.44 -3.31 14.14
C ALA A 47 -12.28 -2.30 14.33
N ARG A 48 -11.05 -2.78 14.45
CA ARG A 48 -9.85 -1.93 14.55
C ARG A 48 -9.60 -1.14 13.26
N LEU A 49 -9.77 -1.76 12.09
CA LEU A 49 -9.65 -1.09 10.80
C LEU A 49 -10.65 0.06 10.68
N ARG A 50 -11.92 -0.15 11.07
CA ARG A 50 -12.95 0.89 11.08
C ARG A 50 -12.59 2.07 11.99
N GLU A 51 -12.07 1.80 13.18
CA GLU A 51 -11.59 2.86 14.07
C GLU A 51 -10.40 3.63 13.49
N MET A 52 -9.44 2.90 12.88
CA MET A 52 -8.29 3.53 12.22
C MET A 52 -8.72 4.38 11.03
N THR A 53 -9.70 3.92 10.26
CA THR A 53 -10.30 4.69 9.16
C THR A 53 -10.88 6.00 9.64
N SER A 54 -11.65 6.01 10.74
CA SER A 54 -12.16 7.25 11.36
C SER A 54 -11.03 8.18 11.79
N CYS A 55 -9.95 7.64 12.37
CA CYS A 55 -8.78 8.43 12.76
C CYS A 55 -8.05 9.01 11.55
N PHE A 56 -7.91 8.23 10.48
CA PHE A 56 -7.30 8.67 9.22
C PHE A 56 -8.10 9.81 8.59
N LEU A 57 -9.42 9.69 8.51
CA LEU A 57 -10.33 10.75 8.01
C LEU A 57 -10.28 12.02 8.86
N ALA A 58 -10.00 11.92 10.16
CA ALA A 58 -9.82 13.07 11.03
C ALA A 58 -8.47 13.78 10.84
N GLU A 59 -7.45 13.09 10.34
CA GLU A 59 -6.09 13.60 10.20
C GLU A 59 -5.74 14.01 8.75
N LYS A 60 -6.44 13.44 7.77
CA LYS A 60 -6.20 13.68 6.35
C LYS A 60 -7.25 14.58 5.74
N SER A 61 -6.83 15.39 4.78
CA SER A 61 -7.71 16.28 4.02
C SER A 61 -7.89 15.72 2.61
N PHE A 62 -9.12 15.43 2.26
CA PHE A 62 -9.49 15.00 0.93
C PHE A 62 -9.92 16.18 0.08
N SER A 63 -9.46 16.22 -1.15
CA SER A 63 -9.86 17.18 -2.16
C SER A 63 -10.00 16.50 -3.52
N THR A 64 -10.74 17.11 -4.41
CA THR A 64 -10.88 16.62 -5.78
C THR A 64 -10.24 17.60 -6.75
N ALA A 65 -9.82 17.08 -7.89
CA ALA A 65 -9.49 17.89 -9.05
C ALA A 65 -10.67 17.88 -10.03
N HIS A 66 -10.73 18.91 -10.85
CA HIS A 66 -11.83 19.10 -11.80
C HIS A 66 -13.21 19.14 -11.11
N GLU A 67 -14.26 18.68 -11.81
CA GLU A 67 -15.65 18.74 -11.32
C GLU A 67 -16.09 17.44 -10.60
N LEU A 68 -15.14 16.61 -10.10
CA LEU A 68 -15.48 15.41 -9.37
C LEU A 68 -16.11 15.75 -8.01
N GLU A 69 -17.33 15.27 -7.78
CA GLU A 69 -18.01 15.41 -6.50
C GLU A 69 -17.53 14.30 -5.52
N LEU A 70 -16.87 14.70 -4.45
CA LEU A 70 -16.36 13.77 -3.45
C LEU A 70 -17.48 13.31 -2.51
N THR A 71 -17.77 12.01 -2.53
CA THR A 71 -18.78 11.41 -1.63
C THR A 71 -18.14 10.81 -0.37
N GLU A 72 -18.95 10.59 0.68
CA GLU A 72 -18.50 9.88 1.88
C GLU A 72 -18.06 8.44 1.55
N ALA A 73 -18.75 7.77 0.63
CA ALA A 73 -18.39 6.42 0.18
C ALA A 73 -17.02 6.37 -0.49
N MET A 74 -16.65 7.40 -1.26
CA MET A 74 -15.32 7.51 -1.86
C MET A 74 -14.25 7.68 -0.79
N THR A 75 -14.44 8.61 0.13
CA THR A 75 -13.44 8.89 1.18
C THR A 75 -13.27 7.72 2.14
N VAL A 76 -14.34 7.05 2.53
CA VAL A 76 -14.28 5.86 3.39
C VAL A 76 -13.62 4.69 2.65
N GLY A 77 -13.99 4.44 1.40
CA GLY A 77 -13.40 3.37 0.58
C GLY A 77 -11.89 3.52 0.40
N ILE A 78 -11.40 4.73 0.11
CA ILE A 78 -9.96 5.02 0.03
C ILE A 78 -9.30 4.88 1.41
N ALA A 79 -9.90 5.46 2.45
CA ALA A 79 -9.31 5.46 3.78
C ALA A 79 -9.19 4.05 4.39
N VAL A 80 -10.15 3.15 4.14
CA VAL A 80 -10.09 1.74 4.56
C VAL A 80 -8.89 1.04 3.93
N GLN A 81 -8.72 1.18 2.62
CA GLN A 81 -7.61 0.57 1.87
C GLN A 81 -6.27 1.16 2.31
N ALA A 82 -6.18 2.46 2.51
CA ALA A 82 -5.00 3.14 3.04
C ALA A 82 -4.61 2.66 4.46
N CYS A 83 -5.59 2.35 5.31
CA CYS A 83 -5.35 1.88 6.67
C CYS A 83 -4.97 0.40 6.75
N LEU A 84 -5.31 -0.40 5.74
CA LEU A 84 -5.06 -1.85 5.75
C LEU A 84 -3.56 -2.19 5.90
N PRO A 85 -2.63 -1.63 5.12
CA PRO A 85 -1.20 -1.92 5.26
C PRO A 85 -0.66 -1.58 6.65
N VAL A 86 -1.17 -0.52 7.28
CA VAL A 86 -0.68 -0.06 8.59
C VAL A 86 -1.52 -0.56 9.76
N LEU A 87 -2.45 -1.50 9.55
CA LEU A 87 -3.35 -2.03 10.58
C LEU A 87 -2.61 -2.49 11.84
N ASN A 88 -1.48 -3.18 11.68
CA ASN A 88 -0.64 -3.67 12.78
C ASN A 88 0.65 -2.85 13.02
N LEU A 89 0.89 -1.83 12.20
CA LEU A 89 2.02 -0.92 12.32
C LEU A 89 1.64 0.41 12.99
N GLY A 90 0.41 0.88 12.75
CA GLY A 90 -0.15 2.10 13.31
C GLY A 90 -0.08 3.30 12.36
N LEU A 91 -1.04 4.23 12.50
CA LEU A 91 -1.16 5.43 11.66
C LEU A 91 0.00 6.43 11.80
N ASP A 92 0.86 6.25 12.80
CA ASP A 92 2.06 7.08 12.98
C ASP A 92 2.98 7.04 11.75
N LEU A 93 2.92 5.98 10.94
CA LEU A 93 3.68 5.85 9.69
C LEU A 93 3.22 6.87 8.63
N TYR A 94 2.02 7.36 8.72
CA TYR A 94 1.48 8.38 7.80
C TYR A 94 1.58 9.80 8.34
N ARG A 95 2.42 10.05 9.34
CA ARG A 95 2.67 11.41 9.83
C ARG A 95 3.53 12.20 8.84
N GLY A 96 3.37 13.53 8.86
CA GLY A 96 4.21 14.45 8.08
C GLY A 96 3.59 14.92 6.77
N TRP A 97 2.44 14.38 6.38
CA TRP A 97 1.66 14.82 5.21
C TRP A 97 0.15 14.76 5.50
N VAL A 98 -0.65 15.46 4.71
CA VAL A 98 -2.07 15.66 5.00
C VAL A 98 -2.99 15.37 3.81
N GLY A 99 -2.56 15.66 2.58
CA GLY A 99 -3.43 15.72 1.41
C GLY A 99 -3.67 14.36 0.75
N VAL A 100 -4.93 14.06 0.42
CA VAL A 100 -5.33 13.05 -0.58
C VAL A 100 -6.12 13.78 -1.65
N VAL A 101 -5.65 13.74 -2.88
CA VAL A 101 -6.27 14.40 -4.03
C VAL A 101 -6.84 13.34 -4.96
N VAL A 102 -8.11 13.45 -5.30
CA VAL A 102 -8.79 12.47 -6.17
C VAL A 102 -9.14 13.13 -7.49
N TYR A 103 -8.62 12.57 -8.58
CA TYR A 103 -8.94 12.94 -9.96
C TYR A 103 -10.07 12.05 -10.48
N PRO A 104 -10.88 12.52 -11.46
CA PRO A 104 -11.91 11.66 -12.05
C PRO A 104 -11.35 10.40 -12.73
N GLY A 105 -10.26 10.52 -13.46
CA GLY A 105 -9.54 9.47 -14.18
C GLY A 105 -8.03 9.72 -14.15
N GLU A 106 -7.30 9.04 -15.02
CA GLU A 106 -5.85 9.23 -15.17
C GLU A 106 -5.46 10.69 -15.33
N PHE A 107 -4.29 11.05 -14.85
CA PHE A 107 -3.75 12.40 -14.88
C PHE A 107 -2.30 12.39 -15.36
N VAL A 108 -1.89 13.49 -15.99
CA VAL A 108 -0.53 13.63 -16.51
C VAL A 108 0.39 14.12 -15.40
N ILE A 109 1.43 13.35 -15.12
CA ILE A 109 2.54 13.77 -14.28
C ILE A 109 3.72 14.19 -15.15
N ARG A 110 4.47 15.19 -14.68
CA ARG A 110 5.72 15.61 -15.30
C ARG A 110 6.87 15.11 -14.45
N LYS A 111 7.61 14.15 -14.98
CA LYS A 111 8.83 13.63 -14.36
C LYS A 111 10.05 14.18 -15.08
N THR A 112 11.08 14.46 -14.31
CA THR A 112 12.40 14.79 -14.82
C THR A 112 13.22 13.51 -14.84
N VAL A 113 13.61 13.04 -16.01
CA VAL A 113 14.43 11.83 -16.20
C VAL A 113 15.78 12.25 -16.75
N GLU A 114 16.87 11.82 -16.12
CA GLU A 114 18.23 11.98 -16.62
C GLU A 114 18.62 10.72 -17.44
N ASP A 115 19.02 10.90 -18.68
CA ASP A 115 19.46 9.82 -19.53
C ASP A 115 20.93 9.40 -19.24
N HIS A 116 21.41 8.34 -19.92
CA HIS A 116 22.76 7.82 -19.74
C HIS A 116 23.88 8.84 -20.07
N ASP A 117 23.56 9.90 -20.79
CA ASP A 117 24.49 10.96 -21.16
C ASP A 117 24.42 12.17 -20.20
N GLY A 118 23.62 12.07 -19.14
CA GLY A 118 23.43 13.13 -18.15
C GLY A 118 22.52 14.27 -18.64
N VAL A 119 21.72 14.03 -19.68
CA VAL A 119 20.77 15.02 -20.21
C VAL A 119 19.43 14.83 -19.49
N VAL A 120 18.94 15.94 -18.97
CA VAL A 120 17.66 15.98 -18.23
C VAL A 120 16.51 16.19 -19.21
N HIS A 121 15.57 15.27 -19.20
CA HIS A 121 14.35 15.31 -20.00
C HIS A 121 13.13 15.51 -19.11
N GLU A 122 12.23 16.41 -19.51
CA GLU A 122 10.87 16.42 -18.95
C GLU A 122 10.02 15.42 -19.73
N VAL A 123 9.51 14.40 -19.03
CA VAL A 123 8.64 13.37 -19.61
C VAL A 123 7.24 13.56 -18.99
N GLU A 124 6.24 13.65 -19.84
CA GLU A 124 4.84 13.57 -19.44
C GLU A 124 4.43 12.10 -19.46
N GLN A 125 3.91 11.61 -18.34
CA GLN A 125 3.45 10.24 -18.16
C GLN A 125 2.03 10.24 -17.60
N ASP A 126 1.14 9.44 -18.19
CA ASP A 126 -0.16 9.17 -17.60
C ASP A 126 0.02 8.34 -16.33
N ALA A 127 -0.68 8.71 -15.26
CA ALA A 127 -0.60 8.05 -13.97
C ALA A 127 -1.99 7.82 -13.37
N SER A 128 -2.15 6.64 -12.79
CA SER A 128 -3.32 6.24 -12.02
C SER A 128 -3.24 6.66 -10.57
N GLY A 129 -2.00 6.85 -10.09
CA GLY A 129 -1.68 7.32 -8.74
C GLY A 129 -0.31 7.98 -8.69
N GLU A 130 -0.04 8.74 -7.65
CA GLU A 130 1.26 9.30 -7.34
C GLU A 130 1.37 9.67 -5.85
N ALA A 131 2.42 9.20 -5.19
CA ALA A 131 2.76 9.56 -3.83
C ALA A 131 3.99 10.48 -3.80
N TRP A 132 3.86 11.66 -3.22
CA TRP A 132 4.97 12.61 -3.10
C TRP A 132 5.58 12.55 -1.70
N GLN A 133 6.91 12.54 -1.62
CA GLN A 133 7.62 12.60 -0.35
C GLN A 133 7.20 13.87 0.42
N GLY A 134 6.64 13.69 1.62
CA GLY A 134 6.11 14.81 2.42
C GLY A 134 4.91 15.57 1.80
N GLY A 135 4.49 15.21 0.59
CA GLY A 135 3.37 15.80 -0.15
C GLY A 135 2.10 14.94 -0.12
N PRO A 136 1.12 15.26 -0.97
CA PRO A 136 -0.13 14.51 -1.06
C PRO A 136 0.06 13.11 -1.65
N VAL A 137 -0.98 12.29 -1.51
CA VAL A 137 -1.27 11.14 -2.38
C VAL A 137 -2.28 11.61 -3.41
N ILE A 138 -2.04 11.31 -4.68
CA ILE A 138 -2.95 11.62 -5.79
C ILE A 138 -3.47 10.29 -6.32
N LEU A 139 -4.77 10.19 -6.58
CA LEU A 139 -5.43 8.96 -7.03
C LEU A 139 -6.40 9.25 -8.17
N SER A 140 -6.42 8.40 -9.18
CA SER A 140 -7.49 8.32 -10.17
C SER A 140 -8.69 7.58 -9.57
N TRP A 141 -9.88 8.18 -9.63
CA TRP A 141 -11.08 7.52 -9.13
C TRP A 141 -11.49 6.32 -9.99
N GLU A 142 -11.27 6.38 -11.29
CA GLU A 142 -11.50 5.24 -12.20
C GLU A 142 -10.67 4.04 -11.76
N ASP A 143 -9.39 4.23 -11.41
CA ASP A 143 -8.49 3.17 -10.96
C ASP A 143 -8.84 2.67 -9.55
N VAL A 144 -9.26 3.57 -8.65
CA VAL A 144 -9.81 3.16 -7.35
C VAL A 144 -11.04 2.26 -7.51
N GLN A 145 -11.90 2.52 -8.51
CA GLN A 145 -13.07 1.68 -8.78
C GLN A 145 -12.68 0.32 -9.39
N MET A 146 -11.62 0.25 -10.18
CA MET A 146 -11.10 -1.01 -10.72
C MET A 146 -10.41 -1.87 -9.67
N SER A 147 -10.00 -1.29 -8.55
CA SER A 147 -9.38 -1.99 -7.41
C SER A 147 -10.41 -2.83 -6.61
N ASP A 148 -11.19 -3.66 -7.28
CA ASP A 148 -12.31 -4.43 -6.72
C ASP A 148 -11.92 -5.83 -6.21
N GLY A 149 -10.64 -6.23 -6.40
CA GLY A 149 -10.11 -7.53 -5.99
C GLY A 149 -10.27 -8.63 -7.05
N SER A 150 -10.71 -8.31 -8.27
CA SER A 150 -10.79 -9.27 -9.37
C SER A 150 -9.41 -9.76 -9.83
N ASP A 151 -8.42 -8.89 -9.78
CA ASP A 151 -7.00 -9.18 -9.98
C ASP A 151 -6.16 -8.72 -8.77
N ALA A 152 -4.85 -8.57 -8.93
CA ALA A 152 -3.97 -8.10 -7.84
C ALA A 152 -3.87 -6.58 -7.76
N TYR A 153 -4.37 -5.85 -8.76
CA TYR A 153 -4.25 -4.41 -8.86
C TYR A 153 -5.03 -3.67 -7.78
N ASN A 154 -4.38 -2.72 -7.12
CA ASN A 154 -5.01 -1.84 -6.15
C ASN A 154 -4.22 -0.54 -5.99
N VAL A 155 -4.59 0.49 -6.73
CA VAL A 155 -3.88 1.79 -6.75
C VAL A 155 -3.79 2.43 -5.36
N VAL A 156 -4.77 2.24 -4.48
CA VAL A 156 -4.71 2.82 -3.13
C VAL A 156 -3.62 2.15 -2.30
N ILE A 157 -3.59 0.80 -2.27
CA ILE A 157 -2.54 0.07 -1.54
C ILE A 157 -1.17 0.40 -2.13
N HIS A 158 -1.05 0.50 -3.46
CA HIS A 158 0.16 0.89 -4.17
C HIS A 158 0.72 2.21 -3.67
N GLU A 159 -0.04 3.27 -3.75
CA GLU A 159 0.41 4.61 -3.37
C GLU A 159 0.71 4.73 -1.87
N PHE A 160 -0.05 4.02 -1.05
CA PHE A 160 0.21 3.98 0.39
C PHE A 160 1.40 3.09 0.78
N ALA A 161 1.77 2.10 -0.03
CA ALA A 161 3.04 1.40 0.10
C ALA A 161 4.22 2.34 -0.19
N HIS A 162 4.17 3.15 -1.25
CA HIS A 162 5.16 4.20 -1.49
C HIS A 162 5.25 5.20 -0.33
N LYS A 163 4.13 5.62 0.28
CA LYS A 163 4.17 6.49 1.48
C LYS A 163 4.91 5.84 2.65
N ILE A 164 4.84 4.53 2.79
CA ILE A 164 5.58 3.80 3.83
C ILE A 164 7.05 3.72 3.45
N ASP A 165 7.38 3.41 2.20
CA ASP A 165 8.74 3.32 1.69
C ASP A 165 9.48 4.67 1.84
N MET A 166 8.84 5.77 1.50
CA MET A 166 9.37 7.13 1.59
C MET A 166 9.59 7.66 3.02
N ILE A 167 9.30 6.93 4.09
CA ILE A 167 9.50 7.41 5.46
C ILE A 167 10.99 7.65 5.76
N SER A 168 11.87 6.84 5.17
CA SER A 168 13.33 6.93 5.36
C SER A 168 14.05 7.77 4.32
N GLY A 169 13.38 8.22 3.27
CA GLY A 169 14.00 8.95 2.15
C GLY A 169 13.17 8.86 0.88
N GLU A 170 13.82 8.70 -0.26
CA GLU A 170 13.16 8.37 -1.52
C GLU A 170 12.64 6.92 -1.47
N ALA A 171 11.63 6.61 -2.27
CA ALA A 171 11.14 5.26 -2.40
C ALA A 171 12.18 4.41 -3.15
N ASP A 172 12.69 3.37 -2.51
CA ASP A 172 13.74 2.52 -3.04
C ASP A 172 13.47 1.00 -2.85
N GLY A 173 12.28 0.65 -2.35
CA GLY A 173 11.89 -0.73 -2.04
C GLY A 173 12.43 -1.23 -0.69
N HIS A 174 13.04 -0.34 0.09
CA HIS A 174 13.59 -0.67 1.42
C HIS A 174 12.87 0.15 2.51
N PRO A 175 11.60 -0.16 2.79
CA PRO A 175 10.85 0.57 3.79
C PRO A 175 11.48 0.45 5.18
N PRO A 176 11.32 1.45 6.06
CA PRO A 176 12.03 1.50 7.33
C PRO A 176 11.67 0.33 8.25
N LEU A 177 12.70 -0.34 8.77
CA LEU A 177 12.57 -1.42 9.74
C LEU A 177 12.62 -0.88 11.17
N PHE A 178 11.48 -0.83 11.84
CA PHE A 178 11.39 -0.38 13.22
C PHE A 178 11.68 -1.52 14.18
N ARG A 179 12.78 -1.45 14.93
CA ARG A 179 13.16 -2.49 15.89
C ARG A 179 12.02 -2.93 16.81
N ARG A 180 11.17 -2.00 17.23
CA ARG A 180 10.00 -2.29 18.07
C ARG A 180 8.94 -3.18 17.41
N LEU A 181 8.83 -3.10 16.09
CA LEU A 181 7.78 -3.78 15.31
C LEU A 181 8.31 -5.04 14.64
N HIS A 182 9.57 -5.05 14.19
CA HIS A 182 10.09 -6.02 13.26
C HIS A 182 11.14 -6.97 13.88
N ALA A 183 11.91 -6.53 14.92
CA ALA A 183 12.86 -7.42 15.57
C ALA A 183 12.13 -8.49 16.42
N PRO A 184 12.67 -9.71 16.55
CA PRO A 184 13.94 -10.16 15.95
C PRO A 184 13.80 -10.74 14.53
N HIS A 185 12.62 -10.72 13.93
CA HIS A 185 12.31 -11.46 12.71
C HIS A 185 12.81 -10.80 11.43
N LEU A 186 12.93 -9.47 11.41
CA LEU A 186 13.42 -8.72 10.26
C LEU A 186 14.56 -7.77 10.66
N ASP A 187 15.59 -7.77 9.83
CA ASP A 187 16.68 -6.79 9.80
C ASP A 187 17.00 -6.45 8.33
N ALA A 188 17.90 -5.48 8.11
CA ALA A 188 18.25 -5.01 6.77
C ALA A 188 18.86 -6.14 5.93
N THR A 189 19.76 -6.95 6.50
CA THR A 189 20.42 -8.06 5.79
C THR A 189 19.40 -9.09 5.29
N ARG A 190 18.41 -9.40 6.11
CA ARG A 190 17.35 -10.33 5.69
C ARG A 190 16.48 -9.72 4.61
N TRP A 191 16.15 -8.43 4.73
CA TRP A 191 15.40 -7.72 3.69
C TRP A 191 16.14 -7.80 2.35
N GLU A 192 17.38 -7.35 2.30
CA GLU A 192 18.25 -7.41 1.13
C GLU A 192 18.31 -8.83 0.52
N ASN A 193 18.60 -9.85 1.34
CA ASN A 193 18.73 -11.22 0.85
C ASN A 193 17.44 -11.81 0.25
N VAL A 194 16.26 -11.39 0.68
CA VAL A 194 14.98 -11.93 0.18
C VAL A 194 14.37 -11.02 -0.86
N PHE A 195 14.29 -9.73 -0.57
CA PHE A 195 13.61 -8.77 -1.43
C PHE A 195 14.41 -8.52 -2.72
N ASP A 196 15.69 -8.16 -2.61
CA ASP A 196 16.50 -7.82 -3.77
C ASP A 196 16.68 -9.05 -4.67
N HIS A 197 16.89 -10.24 -4.06
CA HIS A 197 16.97 -11.46 -4.87
C HIS A 197 15.63 -11.81 -5.57
N ALA A 198 14.49 -11.52 -4.93
CA ALA A 198 13.19 -11.72 -5.56
C ALA A 198 12.98 -10.72 -6.71
N TYR A 199 13.40 -9.47 -6.53
CA TYR A 199 13.36 -8.42 -7.55
C TYR A 199 14.22 -8.78 -8.75
N ASP A 200 15.51 -9.13 -8.55
CA ASP A 200 16.42 -9.53 -9.62
C ASP A 200 15.84 -10.69 -10.45
N ARG A 201 15.34 -11.72 -9.78
CA ARG A 201 14.71 -12.87 -10.45
C ARG A 201 13.43 -12.48 -11.21
N PHE A 202 12.69 -11.49 -10.72
CA PHE A 202 11.52 -10.97 -11.41
C PHE A 202 11.93 -10.21 -12.66
N CYS A 203 12.93 -9.33 -12.61
CA CYS A 203 13.50 -8.63 -13.75
C CYS A 203 14.02 -9.61 -14.81
N ASP A 204 14.82 -10.61 -14.41
CA ASP A 204 15.30 -11.67 -15.32
C ASP A 204 14.14 -12.38 -16.04
N ARG A 205 13.03 -12.63 -15.32
CA ARG A 205 11.85 -13.28 -15.89
C ARG A 205 11.13 -12.37 -16.89
N VAL A 206 11.02 -11.10 -16.62
CA VAL A 206 10.41 -10.08 -17.51
C VAL A 206 11.26 -9.93 -18.77
N ASP A 207 12.57 -9.77 -18.63
CA ASP A 207 13.52 -9.62 -19.73
C ASP A 207 13.60 -10.85 -20.65
N ALA A 208 13.34 -12.02 -20.10
CA ALA A 208 13.33 -13.27 -20.88
C ALA A 208 12.07 -13.44 -21.75
N VAL A 209 11.04 -12.57 -21.60
CA VAL A 209 9.77 -12.68 -22.33
C VAL A 209 9.95 -12.19 -23.78
N PRO A 210 9.78 -13.03 -24.80
CA PRO A 210 9.81 -12.57 -26.18
C PRO A 210 8.62 -11.65 -26.51
N ASP A 211 8.82 -10.65 -27.38
CA ASP A 211 7.77 -9.68 -27.79
C ASP A 211 6.44 -10.35 -28.16
N ARG A 212 6.50 -11.46 -28.91
CA ARG A 212 5.32 -12.24 -29.33
C ARG A 212 4.52 -12.86 -28.18
N ALA A 213 5.12 -12.98 -26.99
CA ALA A 213 4.50 -13.57 -25.81
C ALA A 213 4.11 -12.50 -24.78
N TRP A 214 4.53 -11.25 -24.99
CA TRP A 214 4.36 -10.16 -24.01
C TRP A 214 2.92 -9.98 -23.56
N ALA A 215 1.99 -9.73 -24.45
CA ALA A 215 0.59 -9.52 -24.12
C ALA A 215 -0.09 -10.72 -23.39
N ARG A 216 0.45 -11.93 -23.55
CA ARG A 216 0.00 -13.10 -22.79
C ARG A 216 0.64 -13.16 -21.42
N PHE A 217 1.90 -12.80 -21.31
CA PHE A 217 2.64 -12.75 -20.04
C PHE A 217 1.99 -11.70 -19.13
N GLU A 218 1.84 -10.48 -19.60
CA GLU A 218 1.21 -9.37 -18.89
C GLU A 218 -0.16 -9.74 -18.33
N ARG A 219 -1.07 -10.28 -19.15
CA ARG A 219 -2.42 -10.70 -18.71
C ARG A 219 -2.46 -11.83 -17.69
N ASN A 220 -1.42 -12.69 -17.64
CA ASN A 220 -1.41 -13.85 -16.75
C ASN A 220 -0.42 -13.70 -15.60
N SER A 221 0.35 -12.64 -15.56
CA SER A 221 1.25 -12.36 -14.46
C SER A 221 0.45 -11.94 -13.22
N LEU A 222 0.77 -12.52 -12.07
CA LEU A 222 0.21 -12.10 -10.80
C LEU A 222 0.77 -10.74 -10.38
N ILE A 223 2.06 -10.55 -10.62
CA ILE A 223 2.77 -9.29 -10.41
C ILE A 223 2.85 -8.58 -11.75
N ASP A 224 2.34 -7.36 -11.82
CA ASP A 224 2.41 -6.55 -13.02
C ASP A 224 3.86 -6.39 -13.47
N PRO A 225 4.18 -6.61 -14.78
CA PRO A 225 5.53 -6.40 -15.30
C PRO A 225 6.11 -5.01 -15.04
N TYR A 226 5.28 -3.99 -14.86
CA TYR A 226 5.68 -2.65 -14.43
C TYR A 226 6.52 -2.66 -13.14
N ALA A 227 6.31 -3.64 -12.28
CA ALA A 227 7.12 -3.84 -11.07
C ALA A 227 8.63 -4.04 -11.35
N ALA A 228 9.02 -4.37 -12.58
CA ALA A 228 10.43 -4.49 -12.96
C ALA A 228 11.12 -3.13 -13.21
N ASP A 229 10.37 -2.04 -13.33
CA ASP A 229 10.93 -0.72 -13.64
C ASP A 229 11.82 -0.18 -12.52
N HIS A 230 11.42 -0.43 -11.24
CA HIS A 230 12.17 0.03 -10.08
C HIS A 230 11.85 -0.83 -8.83
N PRO A 231 12.81 -1.03 -7.90
CA PRO A 231 12.54 -1.77 -6.65
C PRO A 231 11.36 -1.21 -5.83
N SER A 232 11.13 0.11 -5.85
CA SER A 232 9.97 0.71 -5.18
C SER A 232 8.64 0.27 -5.79
N GLU A 233 8.58 0.13 -7.13
CA GLU A 233 7.40 -0.37 -7.84
C GLU A 233 7.16 -1.85 -7.51
N PHE A 234 8.25 -2.63 -7.46
CA PHE A 234 8.16 -4.03 -7.04
C PHE A 234 7.63 -4.16 -5.61
N PHE A 235 8.07 -3.31 -4.68
CA PHE A 235 7.54 -3.29 -3.32
C PHE A 235 6.05 -2.93 -3.29
N ALA A 236 5.63 -1.92 -4.05
CA ALA A 236 4.25 -1.47 -4.08
C ALA A 236 3.33 -2.54 -4.70
N VAL A 237 3.67 -3.09 -5.87
CA VAL A 237 2.87 -4.14 -6.55
C VAL A 237 2.84 -5.44 -5.74
N CYS A 238 3.95 -5.83 -5.09
CA CYS A 238 3.95 -6.98 -4.18
C CYS A 238 3.09 -6.74 -2.93
N SER A 239 2.99 -5.49 -2.47
CA SER A 239 2.09 -5.12 -1.36
C SER A 239 0.62 -5.24 -1.78
N GLU A 240 0.27 -4.81 -2.99
CA GLU A 240 -1.06 -5.06 -3.57
C GLU A 240 -1.39 -6.55 -3.57
N ALA A 241 -0.51 -7.37 -4.17
CA ALA A 241 -0.70 -8.83 -4.28
C ALA A 241 -0.83 -9.50 -2.90
N LEU A 242 -0.05 -9.07 -1.90
CA LEU A 242 -0.14 -9.57 -0.53
C LEU A 242 -1.54 -9.41 0.05
N PHE A 243 -2.16 -8.24 -0.14
CA PHE A 243 -3.45 -7.94 0.48
C PHE A 243 -4.64 -8.39 -0.38
N VAL A 244 -4.53 -8.31 -1.71
CA VAL A 244 -5.65 -8.57 -2.61
C VAL A 244 -5.70 -10.03 -3.06
N ARG A 245 -4.56 -10.67 -3.32
CA ARG A 245 -4.45 -12.05 -3.80
C ARG A 245 -3.47 -12.89 -2.97
N PRO A 246 -3.61 -12.91 -1.63
CA PRO A 246 -2.61 -13.45 -0.72
C PRO A 246 -2.20 -14.90 -1.00
N SER A 247 -3.17 -15.78 -1.26
CA SER A 247 -2.88 -17.20 -1.51
C SER A 247 -2.14 -17.43 -2.84
N ALA A 248 -2.45 -16.64 -3.87
CA ALA A 248 -1.75 -16.71 -5.14
C ALA A 248 -0.32 -16.17 -5.00
N PHE A 249 -0.17 -15.06 -4.26
CA PHE A 249 1.14 -14.45 -4.00
C PHE A 249 2.04 -15.38 -3.17
N GLU A 250 1.50 -16.02 -2.13
CA GLU A 250 2.26 -17.02 -1.36
C GLU A 250 2.68 -18.23 -2.22
N ALA A 251 1.80 -18.70 -3.07
CA ALA A 251 2.11 -19.84 -3.94
C ALA A 251 3.22 -19.55 -4.96
N GLU A 252 3.27 -18.31 -5.51
CA GLU A 252 4.25 -17.91 -6.51
C GLU A 252 5.56 -17.40 -5.90
N PHE A 253 5.47 -16.65 -4.77
CA PHE A 253 6.61 -15.99 -4.10
C PHE A 253 6.64 -16.30 -2.58
N PRO A 254 6.81 -17.57 -2.16
CA PRO A 254 6.60 -17.96 -0.75
C PRO A 254 7.56 -17.29 0.24
N GLU A 255 8.80 -17.01 -0.14
CA GLU A 255 9.77 -16.33 0.71
C GLU A 255 9.47 -14.85 0.83
N LEU A 256 9.14 -14.19 -0.28
CA LEU A 256 8.77 -12.79 -0.32
C LEU A 256 7.44 -12.55 0.42
N TYR A 257 6.46 -13.45 0.24
CA TYR A 257 5.21 -13.41 1.00
C TYR A 257 5.49 -13.37 2.51
N ARG A 258 6.31 -14.32 3.02
CA ARG A 258 6.66 -14.35 4.43
C ARG A 258 7.39 -13.10 4.89
N LEU A 259 8.31 -12.57 4.08
CA LEU A 259 9.01 -11.32 4.38
C LEU A 259 8.02 -10.16 4.58
N LEU A 260 7.12 -9.96 3.60
CA LEU A 260 6.12 -8.89 3.64
C LEU A 260 5.06 -9.13 4.73
N ALA A 261 4.63 -10.37 4.95
CA ALA A 261 3.72 -10.70 6.05
C ALA A 261 4.33 -10.30 7.41
N HIS A 262 5.62 -10.57 7.63
CA HIS A 262 6.32 -10.10 8.83
C HIS A 262 6.49 -8.59 8.88
N TYR A 263 6.76 -7.94 7.74
CA TYR A 263 6.86 -6.50 7.67
C TYR A 263 5.53 -5.84 8.08
N TYR A 264 4.44 -6.20 7.42
CA TYR A 264 3.11 -5.67 7.70
C TYR A 264 2.49 -6.24 8.98
N ARG A 265 3.10 -7.31 9.55
CA ARG A 265 2.59 -8.05 10.71
C ARG A 265 1.16 -8.56 10.47
N GLN A 266 0.91 -8.99 9.24
CA GLN A 266 -0.36 -9.52 8.77
C GLN A 266 -0.11 -10.78 7.92
N ASP A 267 -0.97 -11.78 8.08
CA ASP A 267 -0.93 -13.02 7.31
C ASP A 267 -2.28 -13.21 6.60
N PRO A 268 -2.52 -12.47 5.50
CA PRO A 268 -3.82 -12.48 4.83
C PRO A 268 -4.20 -13.83 4.21
N ALA A 269 -3.23 -14.70 3.87
CA ALA A 269 -3.51 -16.06 3.41
C ALA A 269 -3.89 -17.01 4.56
N GLY A 270 -3.58 -16.63 5.83
CA GLY A 270 -3.91 -17.43 7.00
C GLY A 270 -3.11 -18.74 7.12
N THR A 271 -1.92 -18.81 6.54
CA THR A 271 -1.10 -20.03 6.44
C THR A 271 -0.13 -20.21 7.59
N GLY A 272 -0.11 -19.28 8.54
CA GLY A 272 0.83 -19.27 9.64
C GLY A 272 2.18 -18.64 9.29
N ALA A 273 2.22 -17.79 8.26
CA ALA A 273 3.44 -17.09 7.80
C ALA A 273 4.12 -16.24 8.89
N LEU A 274 3.38 -15.85 9.93
CA LEU A 274 3.91 -15.16 11.11
C LEU A 274 4.51 -16.10 12.16
N ALA A 275 4.37 -17.43 12.01
CA ALA A 275 5.16 -18.37 12.76
C ALA A 275 6.64 -18.23 12.36
N GLU A 276 7.56 -18.59 13.27
CA GLU A 276 8.99 -18.30 13.17
C GLU A 276 9.57 -18.39 11.75
N LEU A 277 10.13 -17.30 11.27
CA LEU A 277 10.99 -17.33 10.09
C LEU A 277 12.19 -18.23 10.41
N PRO A 278 12.57 -19.19 9.54
CA PRO A 278 13.78 -19.97 9.76
C PRO A 278 14.98 -19.01 9.92
N ALA A 279 15.89 -19.34 10.82
CA ALA A 279 17.15 -18.62 10.93
C ALA A 279 17.91 -18.75 9.59
N VAL A 280 18.42 -17.62 9.08
CA VAL A 280 19.30 -17.59 7.90
C VAL A 280 20.65 -18.14 8.25
#